data_44ccca7f1965ea610aa4964cec91b1d7
#
_entry.id   44ccca7f1965ea610aa4964cec91b1d7
#
_cell.length_a   1.000
_cell.length_b   1.000
_cell.length_c   1.000
_cell.angle_alpha   90.00
_cell.angle_beta   90.00
_cell.angle_gamma   90.00
#
_symmetry.space_group_name_H-M   'P 1'
#
loop_
_entity.id
_entity.type
_entity.pdbx_description
1 polymer ?
#
loop_
_entity_poly.entity_id
_entity_poly.type
_entity_poly.pdbx_seq_one_letter_code
_entity_poly.pdbx_strand_id
1 'polypeptide(L)'
;RSPWPAILISAAVFGAFHGSFWRFVPTSMLGIAMGYLLAETDNMFYNMFFHLINNALPTLLLQLTSSVASEQMESAEAMASTGILLVTVAVYFIYASAGPFLIYAGNYLIHKGQPGYDRGLLPREKKKTLLGLVIVSSVFLGLGILLFGIGMFE
;
A
#
# COMPACT_ATOMS: atom_id res chain seq x y z
N ARG A 1 -2.96 27.24 6.08
CA ARG A 1 -2.32 26.33 7.08
C ARG A 1 -2.12 24.97 6.42
N SER A 2 -0.99 24.32 6.70
CA SER A 2 -0.72 22.98 6.17
C SER A 2 -1.71 21.95 6.73
N PRO A 3 -2.32 21.06 5.93
CA PRO A 3 -3.23 20.01 6.39
C PRO A 3 -2.49 18.85 7.09
N TRP A 4 -1.18 18.75 6.94
CA TRP A 4 -0.38 17.63 7.40
C TRP A 4 -0.49 17.28 8.89
N PRO A 5 -0.50 18.25 9.83
CA PRO A 5 -0.68 17.91 11.24
C PRO A 5 -1.99 17.18 11.52
N ALA A 6 -3.09 17.61 10.90
CA ALA A 6 -4.39 16.96 11.05
C ALA A 6 -4.39 15.56 10.43
N ILE A 7 -3.79 15.42 9.24
CA ILE A 7 -3.65 14.12 8.55
C ILE A 7 -2.87 13.13 9.42
N LEU A 8 -1.72 13.53 9.96
CA LEU A 8 -0.87 12.63 10.75
C LEU A 8 -1.52 12.23 12.08
N ILE A 9 -2.17 13.16 12.76
CA ILE A 9 -2.87 12.88 14.03
C ILE A 9 -4.04 11.93 13.78
N SER A 10 -4.90 12.24 12.80
CA SER A 10 -6.06 11.39 12.49
C SER A 10 -5.63 10.00 12.01
N ALA A 11 -4.56 9.89 11.24
CA ALA A 11 -4.01 8.63 10.79
C ALA A 11 -3.46 7.78 11.96
N ALA A 12 -2.75 8.39 12.91
CA ALA A 12 -2.26 7.71 14.10
C ALA A 12 -3.42 7.20 14.98
N VAL A 13 -4.44 8.03 15.18
CA VAL A 13 -5.66 7.63 15.90
C VAL A 13 -6.36 6.49 15.17
N PHE A 14 -6.53 6.59 13.86
CA PHE A 14 -7.14 5.53 13.04
C PHE A 14 -6.38 4.21 13.16
N GLY A 15 -5.05 4.23 13.12
CA GLY A 15 -4.20 3.05 13.33
C GLY A 15 -4.37 2.45 14.74
N ALA A 16 -4.44 3.31 15.79
CA ALA A 16 -4.60 2.87 17.16
C ALA A 16 -5.95 2.18 17.41
N PHE A 17 -7.03 2.63 16.77
CA PHE A 17 -8.35 2.00 16.88
C PHE A 17 -8.41 0.56 16.36
N HIS A 18 -7.43 0.12 15.57
CA HIS A 18 -7.35 -1.27 15.11
C HIS A 18 -6.87 -2.26 16.18
N GLY A 19 -6.48 -1.78 17.37
CA GLY A 19 -6.24 -2.58 18.56
C GLY A 19 -5.08 -3.60 18.45
N SER A 20 -4.25 -3.51 17.41
CA SER A 20 -3.14 -4.43 17.19
C SER A 20 -1.87 -3.66 16.84
N PHE A 21 -0.80 -3.94 17.59
CA PHE A 21 0.51 -3.34 17.34
C PHE A 21 1.00 -3.59 15.91
N TRP A 22 0.81 -4.81 15.39
CA TRP A 22 1.22 -5.19 14.04
C TRP A 22 0.40 -4.51 12.94
N ARG A 23 -0.84 -4.16 13.24
CA ARG A 23 -1.72 -3.42 12.32
C ARG A 23 -1.56 -1.92 12.41
N PHE A 24 -0.99 -1.41 13.52
CA PHE A 24 -0.88 0.03 13.75
C PHE A 24 -0.17 0.75 12.59
N VAL A 25 1.00 0.27 12.19
CA VAL A 25 1.77 0.92 11.11
C VAL A 25 1.04 0.88 9.77
N PRO A 26 0.63 -0.28 9.23
CA PRO A 26 -0.04 -0.33 7.93
C PRO A 26 -1.38 0.42 7.92
N THR A 27 -2.16 0.36 9.00
CA THR A 27 -3.43 1.10 9.07
C THR A 27 -3.24 2.60 9.24
N SER A 28 -2.20 3.04 9.96
CA SER A 28 -1.85 4.46 10.01
C SER A 28 -1.39 4.97 8.65
N MET A 29 -0.62 4.20 7.88
CA MET A 29 -0.25 4.56 6.52
C MET A 29 -1.49 4.68 5.60
N LEU A 30 -2.44 3.76 5.73
CA LEU A 30 -3.73 3.86 5.05
C LEU A 30 -4.49 5.13 5.47
N GLY A 31 -4.49 5.44 6.77
CA GLY A 31 -5.06 6.68 7.31
C GLY A 31 -4.43 7.94 6.74
N ILE A 32 -3.10 7.95 6.55
CA ILE A 32 -2.39 9.08 5.89
C ILE A 32 -2.86 9.22 4.44
N ALA A 33 -2.94 8.13 3.70
CA ALA A 33 -3.39 8.16 2.30
C ALA A 33 -4.84 8.67 2.20
N MET A 34 -5.73 8.21 3.08
CA MET A 34 -7.11 8.68 3.15
C MET A 34 -7.21 10.17 3.53
N GLY A 35 -6.44 10.60 4.53
CA GLY A 35 -6.41 12.00 4.95
C GLY A 35 -5.86 12.92 3.85
N TYR A 36 -4.83 12.47 3.14
CA TYR A 36 -4.31 13.19 1.99
C TYR A 36 -5.34 13.28 0.86
N LEU A 37 -5.99 12.17 0.50
CA LEU A 37 -7.03 12.13 -0.52
C LEU A 37 -8.17 13.10 -0.18
N LEU A 38 -8.61 13.13 1.07
CA LEU A 38 -9.64 14.06 1.54
C LEU A 38 -9.17 15.53 1.41
N ALA A 39 -7.94 15.82 1.83
CA ALA A 39 -7.40 17.18 1.76
C ALA A 39 -7.24 17.70 0.32
N GLU A 40 -6.94 16.81 -0.63
CA GLU A 40 -6.75 17.18 -2.04
C GLU A 40 -8.06 17.26 -2.83
N THR A 41 -9.05 16.46 -2.47
CA THR A 41 -10.30 16.35 -3.23
C THR A 41 -11.47 17.08 -2.59
N ASP A 42 -11.38 17.43 -1.30
CA ASP A 42 -12.47 17.92 -0.46
C ASP A 42 -13.75 17.08 -0.60
N ASN A 43 -13.58 15.78 -0.87
CA ASN A 43 -14.69 14.88 -1.14
C ASN A 43 -14.54 13.56 -0.36
N MET A 44 -15.37 13.43 0.66
CA MET A 44 -15.39 12.27 1.54
C MET A 44 -15.78 10.97 0.82
N PHE A 45 -16.53 11.06 -0.30
CA PHE A 45 -16.95 9.88 -1.06
C PHE A 45 -15.76 9.08 -1.60
N TYR A 46 -14.73 9.75 -2.14
CA TYR A 46 -13.51 9.09 -2.58
C TYR A 46 -12.80 8.40 -1.43
N ASN A 47 -12.80 9.01 -0.27
CA ASN A 47 -12.19 8.48 0.93
C ASN A 47 -12.90 7.20 1.40
N MET A 48 -14.22 7.23 1.47
CA MET A 48 -15.05 6.07 1.83
C MET A 48 -14.88 4.92 0.82
N PHE A 49 -14.87 5.24 -0.47
CA PHE A 49 -14.71 4.25 -1.54
C PHE A 49 -13.32 3.61 -1.51
N PHE A 50 -12.28 4.40 -1.28
CA PHE A 50 -10.92 3.89 -1.12
C PHE A 50 -10.82 2.94 0.08
N HIS A 51 -11.40 3.31 1.22
CA HIS A 51 -11.45 2.46 2.41
C HIS A 51 -12.24 1.17 2.16
N LEU A 52 -13.38 1.27 1.50
CA LEU A 52 -14.19 0.09 1.12
C LEU A 52 -13.39 -0.90 0.26
N ILE A 53 -12.71 -0.43 -0.78
CA ILE A 53 -11.90 -1.30 -1.64
C ILE A 53 -10.78 -1.96 -0.85
N ASN A 54 -10.07 -1.20 0.00
CA ASN A 54 -8.98 -1.76 0.81
C ASN A 54 -9.43 -2.84 1.79
N ASN A 55 -10.69 -2.81 2.24
CA ASN A 55 -11.24 -3.86 3.09
C ASN A 55 -11.90 -4.99 2.31
N ALA A 56 -12.62 -4.68 1.24
CA ALA A 56 -13.36 -5.67 0.46
C ALA A 56 -12.43 -6.56 -0.39
N LEU A 57 -11.39 -5.98 -0.98
CA LEU A 57 -10.51 -6.72 -1.90
C LEU A 57 -9.77 -7.89 -1.23
N PRO A 58 -9.12 -7.73 -0.06
CA PRO A 58 -8.50 -8.86 0.64
C PRO A 58 -9.51 -9.93 1.04
N THR A 59 -10.69 -9.53 1.51
CA THR A 59 -11.76 -10.45 1.92
C THR A 59 -12.28 -11.25 0.72
N LEU A 60 -12.50 -10.59 -0.41
CA LEU A 60 -12.93 -11.25 -1.65
C LEU A 60 -11.87 -12.23 -2.16
N LEU A 61 -10.60 -11.80 -2.17
CA LEU A 61 -9.48 -12.67 -2.56
C LEU A 61 -9.39 -13.89 -1.65
N LEU A 62 -9.53 -13.70 -0.34
CA LEU A 62 -9.52 -14.81 0.61
C LEU A 62 -10.68 -15.78 0.35
N GLN A 63 -11.89 -15.31 0.07
CA GLN A 63 -13.03 -16.14 -0.27
C GLN A 63 -12.82 -16.92 -1.58
N LEU A 64 -12.27 -16.26 -2.61
CA LEU A 64 -12.00 -16.91 -3.88
C LEU A 64 -10.88 -17.96 -3.79
N THR A 65 -9.93 -17.77 -2.89
CA THR A 65 -8.83 -18.71 -2.67
C THR A 65 -9.16 -19.80 -1.65
N SER A 66 -10.10 -19.56 -0.74
CA SER A 66 -10.51 -20.55 0.29
C SER A 66 -11.17 -21.79 -0.31
N SER A 67 -11.83 -21.68 -1.45
CA SER A 67 -12.37 -22.83 -2.19
C SER A 67 -11.25 -23.74 -2.74
N VAL A 68 -10.06 -23.18 -2.99
CA VAL A 68 -8.87 -23.92 -3.41
C VAL A 68 -8.04 -24.39 -2.19
N ALA A 69 -8.10 -23.63 -1.10
CA ALA A 69 -7.33 -23.89 0.12
C ALA A 69 -7.96 -24.96 1.03
N SER A 70 -9.23 -25.31 0.85
CA SER A 70 -9.89 -26.36 1.65
C SER A 70 -9.27 -27.76 1.44
N GLU A 71 -8.65 -28.00 0.29
CA GLU A 71 -7.87 -29.22 0.04
C GLU A 71 -6.43 -29.16 0.62
N GLN A 72 -5.95 -27.96 1.00
CA GLN A 72 -4.61 -27.75 1.54
C GLN A 72 -4.56 -27.53 3.05
N MET A 73 -5.71 -27.42 3.71
CA MET A 73 -5.75 -27.15 5.17
C MET A 73 -5.31 -28.34 6.06
N GLU A 74 -5.22 -29.56 5.54
CA GLU A 74 -4.60 -30.68 6.26
C GLU A 74 -3.08 -30.52 6.45
N SER A 75 -2.46 -29.60 5.67
CA SER A 75 -1.04 -29.25 5.81
C SER A 75 -0.80 -27.95 6.61
N ALA A 76 -1.83 -27.36 7.23
CA ALA A 76 -1.72 -26.08 7.96
C ALA A 76 -0.82 -26.15 9.21
N GLU A 77 -0.58 -27.34 9.78
CA GLU A 77 0.40 -27.51 10.86
C GLU A 77 1.85 -27.37 10.34
N ALA A 78 2.09 -27.60 9.06
CA ALA A 78 3.39 -27.35 8.41
C ALA A 78 3.60 -25.84 8.11
N MET A 79 2.56 -25.01 8.16
CA MET A 79 2.59 -23.60 7.78
C MET A 79 3.18 -22.65 8.84
N ALA A 80 3.68 -23.15 9.95
CA ALA A 80 4.46 -22.37 10.92
C ALA A 80 5.96 -22.29 10.57
N SER A 81 6.36 -22.67 9.36
CA SER A 81 7.76 -22.58 8.95
C SER A 81 8.19 -21.13 8.72
N THR A 82 9.43 -20.82 9.11
CA THR A 82 10.07 -19.52 8.88
C THR A 82 10.00 -19.13 7.40
N GLY A 83 10.12 -20.11 6.50
CA GLY A 83 10.04 -19.91 5.05
C GLY A 83 8.72 -19.29 4.59
N ILE A 84 7.58 -19.76 5.10
CA ILE A 84 6.27 -19.20 4.74
C ILE A 84 6.11 -17.76 5.23
N LEU A 85 6.59 -17.47 6.43
CA LEU A 85 6.60 -16.11 6.95
C LEU A 85 7.42 -15.19 6.06
N LEU A 86 8.61 -15.63 5.64
CA LEU A 86 9.50 -14.88 4.76
C LEU A 86 8.86 -14.65 3.39
N VAL A 87 8.25 -15.66 2.79
CA VAL A 87 7.52 -15.53 1.51
C VAL A 87 6.35 -14.54 1.64
N THR A 88 5.60 -14.60 2.74
CA THR A 88 4.50 -13.65 2.99
C THR A 88 5.00 -12.21 3.08
N VAL A 89 6.05 -11.98 3.85
CA VAL A 89 6.68 -10.65 3.97
C VAL A 89 7.24 -10.20 2.62
N ALA A 90 7.87 -11.09 1.86
CA ALA A 90 8.39 -10.82 0.53
C ALA A 90 7.32 -10.29 -0.43
N VAL A 91 6.15 -10.93 -0.44
CA VAL A 91 5.00 -10.50 -1.26
C VAL A 91 4.57 -9.07 -0.92
N TYR A 92 4.53 -8.71 0.37
CA TYR A 92 4.22 -7.33 0.77
C TYR A 92 5.27 -6.33 0.27
N PHE A 93 6.56 -6.66 0.32
CA PHE A 93 7.62 -5.81 -0.23
C PHE A 93 7.49 -5.65 -1.75
N ILE A 94 7.17 -6.72 -2.47
CA ILE A 94 6.93 -6.68 -3.92
C ILE A 94 5.75 -5.75 -4.24
N TYR A 95 4.62 -5.87 -3.55
CA TYR A 95 3.49 -4.95 -3.73
C TYR A 95 3.84 -3.51 -3.35
N ALA A 96 4.56 -3.31 -2.25
CA ALA A 96 5.00 -1.99 -1.81
C ALA A 96 5.91 -1.30 -2.84
N SER A 97 6.62 -2.06 -3.66
CA SER A 97 7.48 -1.50 -4.73
C SER A 97 6.70 -0.70 -5.78
N ALA A 98 5.43 -1.01 -6.01
CA ALA A 98 4.55 -0.24 -6.90
C ALA A 98 4.02 1.05 -6.23
N GLY A 99 4.01 1.11 -4.90
CA GLY A 99 3.42 2.21 -4.12
C GLY A 99 3.88 3.60 -4.53
N PRO A 100 5.19 3.89 -4.62
CA PRO A 100 5.69 5.21 -5.01
C PRO A 100 5.16 5.69 -6.35
N PHE A 101 5.08 4.80 -7.35
CA PHE A 101 4.54 5.13 -8.67
C PHE A 101 3.03 5.32 -8.65
N LEU A 102 2.30 4.51 -7.87
CA LEU A 102 0.85 4.65 -7.72
C LEU A 102 0.48 5.96 -7.03
N ILE A 103 1.21 6.36 -5.99
CA ILE A 103 1.04 7.65 -5.32
C ILE A 103 1.33 8.79 -6.29
N TYR A 104 2.42 8.70 -7.05
CA TYR A 104 2.78 9.71 -8.03
C TYR A 104 1.72 9.85 -9.14
N ALA A 105 1.27 8.72 -9.70
CA ALA A 105 0.24 8.69 -10.72
C ALA A 105 -1.12 9.19 -10.18
N GLY A 106 -1.48 8.81 -8.95
CA GLY A 106 -2.68 9.29 -8.27
C GLY A 106 -2.66 10.81 -8.09
N ASN A 107 -1.54 11.36 -7.61
CA ASN A 107 -1.36 12.81 -7.50
C ASN A 107 -1.52 13.52 -8.86
N TYR A 108 -0.94 12.95 -9.92
CA TYR A 108 -1.12 13.47 -11.26
C TYR A 108 -2.59 13.46 -11.69
N LEU A 109 -3.30 12.36 -11.47
CA LEU A 109 -4.70 12.22 -11.88
C LEU A 109 -5.63 13.18 -11.14
N ILE A 110 -5.39 13.42 -9.85
CA ILE A 110 -6.16 14.36 -9.02
C ILE A 110 -6.02 15.79 -9.55
N HIS A 111 -4.81 16.18 -9.98
CA HIS A 111 -4.54 17.55 -10.40
C HIS A 111 -4.73 17.76 -11.91
N LYS A 112 -4.83 16.69 -12.70
CA LYS A 112 -5.02 16.77 -14.15
C LYS A 112 -6.32 17.52 -14.50
N GLY A 113 -6.17 18.59 -15.29
CA GLY A 113 -7.30 19.42 -15.71
C GLY A 113 -7.64 20.58 -14.75
N GLN A 114 -6.91 20.74 -13.65
CA GLN A 114 -7.05 21.92 -12.80
C GLN A 114 -6.39 23.14 -13.47
N PRO A 115 -6.94 24.34 -13.32
CA PRO A 115 -6.35 25.56 -13.84
C PRO A 115 -4.89 25.73 -13.38
N GLY A 116 -3.97 25.94 -14.31
CA GLY A 116 -2.53 26.08 -14.01
C GLY A 116 -1.75 24.76 -13.89
N TYR A 117 -2.41 23.61 -14.00
CA TYR A 117 -1.75 22.30 -14.04
C TYR A 117 -1.63 21.78 -15.47
N ASP A 118 -0.67 22.32 -16.20
CA ASP A 118 -0.37 21.90 -17.59
C ASP A 118 0.91 21.05 -17.64
N ARG A 119 0.87 19.90 -16.96
CA ARG A 119 2.02 18.98 -16.89
C ARG A 119 1.63 17.59 -17.34
N GLY A 120 2.52 16.95 -18.13
CA GLY A 120 2.39 15.54 -18.46
C GLY A 120 2.68 14.63 -17.25
N LEU A 121 2.29 13.36 -17.36
CA LEU A 121 2.56 12.35 -16.31
C LEU A 121 4.06 12.23 -16.00
N LEU A 122 4.92 12.35 -17.02
CA LEU A 122 6.39 12.22 -16.89
C LEU A 122 7.10 13.50 -17.39
N PRO A 123 6.97 14.63 -16.68
CA PRO A 123 7.60 15.88 -17.11
C PRO A 123 9.11 15.80 -16.96
N ARG A 124 9.83 16.31 -17.96
CA ARG A 124 11.31 16.32 -17.98
C ARG A 124 11.92 17.06 -16.78
N GLU A 125 11.20 18.01 -16.21
CA GLU A 125 11.62 18.83 -15.07
C GLU A 125 11.67 18.02 -13.74
N LYS A 126 10.91 16.91 -13.64
CA LYS A 126 10.84 16.07 -12.46
C LYS A 126 11.76 14.84 -12.50
N LYS A 127 12.83 14.87 -13.31
CA LYS A 127 13.78 13.74 -13.40
C LYS A 127 14.31 13.26 -12.05
N LYS A 128 14.62 14.18 -11.13
CA LYS A 128 15.10 13.84 -9.78
C LYS A 128 14.04 13.10 -8.96
N THR A 129 12.79 13.54 -9.06
CA THR A 129 11.66 12.87 -8.39
C THR A 129 11.45 11.47 -8.96
N LEU A 130 11.43 11.34 -10.30
CA LEU A 130 11.29 10.04 -10.98
C LEU A 130 12.44 9.09 -10.62
N LEU A 131 13.68 9.60 -10.59
CA LEU A 131 14.83 8.82 -10.15
C LEU A 131 14.65 8.34 -8.69
N GLY A 132 14.20 9.23 -7.80
CA GLY A 132 13.89 8.86 -6.41
C GLY A 132 12.83 7.76 -6.31
N LEU A 133 11.75 7.85 -7.10
CA LEU A 133 10.71 6.80 -7.15
C LEU A 133 11.30 5.46 -7.61
N VAL A 134 12.13 5.48 -8.67
CA VAL A 134 12.80 4.27 -9.17
C VAL A 134 13.69 3.66 -8.09
N ILE A 135 14.51 4.47 -7.41
CA ILE A 135 15.41 3.98 -6.35
C ILE A 135 14.61 3.33 -5.23
N VAL A 136 13.60 4.04 -4.69
CA VAL A 136 12.77 3.51 -3.59
C VAL A 136 12.06 2.22 -4.00
N SER A 137 11.43 2.20 -5.18
CA SER A 137 10.76 1.01 -5.68
C SER A 137 11.73 -0.16 -5.90
N SER A 138 12.94 0.11 -6.39
CA SER A 138 13.95 -0.93 -6.60
C SER A 138 14.45 -1.53 -5.29
N VAL A 139 14.57 -0.73 -4.23
CA VAL A 139 14.94 -1.23 -2.89
C VAL A 139 13.86 -2.18 -2.36
N PHE A 140 12.57 -1.77 -2.42
CA PHE A 140 11.47 -2.64 -1.99
C PHE A 140 11.40 -3.92 -2.82
N LEU A 141 11.51 -3.81 -4.14
CA LEU A 141 11.47 -4.95 -5.04
C LEU A 141 12.65 -5.91 -4.78
N GLY A 142 13.86 -5.37 -4.63
CA GLY A 142 15.05 -6.17 -4.34
C GLY A 142 14.96 -6.92 -3.01
N LEU A 143 14.50 -6.26 -1.95
CA LEU A 143 14.24 -6.90 -0.65
C LEU A 143 13.16 -7.98 -0.77
N GLY A 144 12.08 -7.71 -1.51
CA GLY A 144 11.02 -8.69 -1.74
C GLY A 144 11.54 -9.93 -2.47
N ILE A 145 12.30 -9.77 -3.55
CA ILE A 145 12.89 -10.89 -4.30
C ILE A 145 13.87 -11.69 -3.42
N LEU A 146 14.70 -11.00 -2.64
CA LEU A 146 15.66 -11.64 -1.74
C LEU A 146 14.95 -12.49 -0.68
N LEU A 147 13.97 -11.92 0.02
CA LEU A 147 13.20 -12.63 1.04
C LEU A 147 12.40 -13.80 0.45
N PHE A 148 11.83 -13.60 -0.74
CA PHE A 148 11.14 -14.66 -1.44
C PHE A 148 12.08 -15.83 -1.76
N GLY A 149 13.28 -15.54 -2.28
CA GLY A 149 14.30 -16.56 -2.55
C GLY A 149 14.68 -17.31 -1.28
N ILE A 150 15.00 -16.61 -0.19
CA ILE A 150 15.36 -17.26 1.09
C ILE A 150 14.20 -18.14 1.58
N GLY A 151 12.96 -17.63 1.59
CA GLY A 151 11.80 -18.36 2.09
C GLY A 151 11.40 -19.58 1.23
N MET A 152 11.81 -19.64 -0.02
CA MET A 152 11.58 -20.80 -0.90
C MET A 152 12.58 -21.95 -0.67
N PHE A 153 13.71 -21.68 -0.03
CA PHE A 153 14.75 -22.68 0.23
C PHE A 153 14.81 -23.13 1.71
N GLU A 154 14.01 -22.53 2.59
CA GLU A 154 13.78 -22.97 3.97
C GLU A 154 12.52 -23.83 4.12
#